data_d173f5bcfa793a83c2f4837514db4222
#
_entry.id   d173f5bcfa793a83c2f4837514db4222
#
_cell.length_a   1.000
_cell.length_b   1.000
_cell.length_c   1.000
_cell.angle_alpha   90.00
_cell.angle_beta   90.00
_cell.angle_gamma   90.00
#
_symmetry.space_group_name_H-M   'P 1'
#
loop_
_entity.id
_entity.type
_entity.pdbx_description
1 polymer ?
#
loop_
_entity_poly.entity_id
_entity_poly.type
_entity_poly.pdbx_seq_one_letter_code
_entity_poly.pdbx_strand_id
1 'polypeptide(L)'
;NRTAPPQGGDGSTGAAGNVGGYNTFWIDNGTDVVRVNGEFRSSIIVDPLDGRYPPVTDEARNAIRAALGSGEAPRREGGANDGTAYWLDAGLDAPGPYDNPEQRPFAERCLMSFSSTAGPPMLPALYNNHKRIVQTEDTIVIQIEMVHETRIVRMNAEHDPAEIQKWLGDSIGWWEGDTLVVETTNFRDTPNFSRGSANMKVTERFDYESPERVIYSFTVEDPSVWSAPFSGEYSWPKTNNKVFEYACHEANYALEGIMKGARVLEMEYRGEDPGGVANPTN
;
A
#
# COMPACT_ATOMS: atom_id res chain seq x y z
N ASN A 1 14.13 -4.16 15.33
CA ASN A 1 15.37 -4.96 15.34
C ASN A 1 15.20 -6.18 14.47
N ARG A 2 15.81 -6.12 13.28
CA ARG A 2 15.82 -7.25 12.37
C ARG A 2 16.98 -8.17 12.72
N THR A 3 16.66 -9.37 13.15
CA THR A 3 17.67 -10.42 13.35
C THR A 3 17.69 -11.32 12.11
N ALA A 4 18.86 -11.84 11.77
CA ALA A 4 18.94 -12.86 10.74
C ALA A 4 18.03 -14.05 11.13
N PRO A 5 17.34 -14.68 10.17
CA PRO A 5 16.52 -15.82 10.47
C PRO A 5 17.40 -16.96 11.07
N PRO A 6 16.88 -17.71 12.03
CA PRO A 6 17.59 -18.89 12.53
C PRO A 6 17.84 -19.87 11.38
N GLN A 7 18.99 -20.53 11.39
CA GLN A 7 19.27 -21.61 10.45
C GLN A 7 18.40 -22.83 10.84
N GLY A 8 17.52 -23.20 9.93
CA GLY A 8 16.54 -24.28 10.15
C GLY A 8 15.26 -23.79 10.83
N GLY A 9 14.17 -24.43 10.54
CA GLY A 9 12.88 -24.16 11.12
C GLY A 9 12.56 -25.10 12.28
N ASP A 10 11.61 -24.73 13.12
CA ASP A 10 11.11 -25.54 14.24
C ASP A 10 9.93 -26.47 13.83
N GLY A 11 9.57 -26.50 12.55
CA GLY A 11 8.46 -27.29 12.03
C GLY A 11 7.10 -26.60 12.10
N SER A 12 6.98 -25.42 12.75
CA SER A 12 5.72 -24.69 12.84
C SER A 12 5.45 -23.87 11.58
N THR A 13 4.20 -23.74 11.20
CA THR A 13 3.79 -22.93 10.06
C THR A 13 4.11 -21.46 10.32
N GLY A 14 4.82 -20.81 9.39
CA GLY A 14 5.17 -19.41 9.48
C GLY A 14 6.39 -19.09 10.35
N ALA A 15 7.01 -20.06 11.02
CA ALA A 15 8.26 -19.83 11.73
C ALA A 15 9.45 -19.62 10.77
N ALA A 16 10.40 -18.79 11.19
CA ALA A 16 11.60 -18.52 10.41
C ALA A 16 12.34 -19.81 10.09
N GLY A 17 12.73 -19.99 8.82
CA GLY A 17 13.41 -21.20 8.33
C GLY A 17 12.48 -22.31 7.84
N ASN A 18 11.18 -22.20 8.06
CA ASN A 18 10.19 -23.11 7.50
C ASN A 18 9.63 -22.60 6.18
N VAL A 19 8.94 -23.46 5.43
CA VAL A 19 8.20 -23.05 4.24
C VAL A 19 7.16 -22.00 4.62
N GLY A 20 7.20 -20.82 4.00
CA GLY A 20 6.37 -19.68 4.36
C GLY A 20 6.90 -18.83 5.51
N GLY A 21 7.95 -19.25 6.21
CA GLY A 21 8.60 -18.49 7.28
C GLY A 21 9.77 -17.61 6.86
N TYR A 22 10.09 -17.58 5.59
CA TYR A 22 11.24 -16.83 5.06
C TYR A 22 11.12 -15.30 5.19
N ASN A 23 9.92 -14.79 5.44
CA ASN A 23 9.66 -13.35 5.59
C ASN A 23 9.87 -12.81 7.01
N THR A 24 10.16 -13.66 7.99
CA THR A 24 10.13 -13.26 9.40
C THR A 24 11.25 -12.30 9.79
N PHE A 25 12.38 -12.29 9.07
CA PHE A 25 13.52 -11.42 9.39
C PHE A 25 13.37 -9.97 8.89
N TRP A 26 12.40 -9.69 8.03
CA TRP A 26 12.08 -8.33 7.61
C TRP A 26 10.72 -7.84 8.11
N ILE A 27 10.06 -8.61 9.00
CA ILE A 27 8.88 -8.15 9.72
C ILE A 27 9.30 -7.09 10.73
N ASP A 28 8.59 -5.99 10.70
CA ASP A 28 8.77 -4.88 11.63
C ASP A 28 7.72 -4.98 12.75
N ASN A 29 8.10 -5.56 13.86
CA ASN A 29 7.20 -5.71 15.03
C ASN A 29 6.93 -4.37 15.75
N GLY A 30 7.52 -3.28 15.24
CA GLY A 30 7.53 -2.00 15.93
C GLY A 30 8.55 -1.96 17.07
N THR A 31 8.94 -0.78 17.45
CA THR A 31 9.89 -0.55 18.54
C THR A 31 9.31 0.31 19.66
N ASP A 32 8.22 1.01 19.39
CA ASP A 32 7.64 1.97 20.32
C ASP A 32 6.15 2.19 20.06
N VAL A 33 5.46 2.73 21.03
CA VAL A 33 4.08 3.19 20.90
C VAL A 33 4.08 4.60 20.34
N VAL A 34 3.15 4.92 19.45
CA VAL A 34 3.03 6.26 18.88
C VAL A 34 2.89 7.29 19.98
N ARG A 35 3.76 8.31 19.93
CA ARG A 35 3.71 9.47 20.82
C ARG A 35 3.64 10.74 19.98
N VAL A 36 2.77 11.63 20.37
CA VAL A 36 2.63 12.98 19.79
C VAL A 36 2.76 13.98 20.92
N ASN A 37 3.69 14.90 20.82
CA ASN A 37 4.00 15.86 21.88
C ASN A 37 4.25 15.22 23.27
N GLY A 38 4.87 14.03 23.26
CA GLY A 38 5.16 13.26 24.47
C GLY A 38 4.01 12.42 25.02
N GLU A 39 2.79 12.54 24.48
CA GLU A 39 1.63 11.78 24.90
C GLU A 39 1.44 10.51 24.04
N PHE A 40 1.06 9.41 24.68
CA PHE A 40 0.72 8.18 23.98
C PHE A 40 -0.56 8.33 23.17
N ARG A 41 -0.55 7.82 21.95
CA ARG A 41 -1.70 7.81 21.05
C ARG A 41 -2.06 6.39 20.62
N SER A 42 -3.36 6.15 20.49
CA SER A 42 -3.90 4.91 19.94
C SER A 42 -4.02 4.92 18.40
N SER A 43 -3.78 6.07 17.78
CA SER A 43 -3.83 6.28 16.33
C SER A 43 -2.70 7.20 15.90
N ILE A 44 -2.22 7.02 14.67
CA ILE A 44 -1.33 7.98 13.99
C ILE A 44 -2.11 9.20 13.48
N ILE A 45 -3.43 9.12 13.34
CA ILE A 45 -4.26 10.29 13.00
C ILE A 45 -4.35 11.18 14.22
N VAL A 46 -3.96 12.44 14.06
CA VAL A 46 -3.91 13.45 15.12
C VAL A 46 -4.95 14.55 14.93
N ASP A 47 -5.41 14.72 13.71
CA ASP A 47 -6.53 15.58 13.34
C ASP A 47 -7.38 14.85 12.30
N PRO A 48 -8.66 14.54 12.59
CA PRO A 48 -9.45 14.85 13.79
C PRO A 48 -8.92 14.20 15.08
N LEU A 49 -9.20 14.84 16.23
CA LEU A 49 -8.69 14.42 17.54
C LEU A 49 -9.22 13.06 18.02
N ASP A 50 -10.28 12.54 17.40
CA ASP A 50 -10.81 11.20 17.69
C ASP A 50 -9.95 10.08 17.09
N GLY A 51 -8.91 10.43 16.33
CA GLY A 51 -7.97 9.50 15.73
C GLY A 51 -8.53 8.73 14.53
N ARG A 52 -9.60 9.20 13.90
CA ARG A 52 -10.27 8.56 12.76
C ARG A 52 -10.18 9.42 11.52
N TYR A 53 -10.33 8.78 10.36
CA TYR A 53 -10.52 9.53 9.11
C TYR A 53 -11.85 10.29 9.14
N PRO A 54 -11.91 11.49 8.55
CA PRO A 54 -13.17 12.20 8.35
C PRO A 54 -14.19 11.33 7.59
N PRO A 55 -15.47 11.60 7.73
CA PRO A 55 -16.49 10.96 6.92
C PRO A 55 -16.22 11.15 5.42
N VAL A 56 -16.43 10.12 4.63
CA VAL A 56 -16.43 10.26 3.17
C VAL A 56 -17.63 11.06 2.69
N THR A 57 -17.48 11.80 1.61
CA THR A 57 -18.57 12.54 0.96
C THR A 57 -19.67 11.58 0.49
N ASP A 58 -20.88 12.08 0.29
CA ASP A 58 -21.97 11.25 -0.22
C ASP A 58 -21.67 10.75 -1.64
N GLU A 59 -21.01 11.57 -2.44
CA GLU A 59 -20.60 11.22 -3.79
C GLU A 59 -19.59 10.06 -3.76
N ALA A 60 -18.52 10.16 -2.97
CA ALA A 60 -17.54 9.08 -2.81
C ALA A 60 -18.21 7.82 -2.24
N ARG A 61 -19.11 7.95 -1.29
CA ARG A 61 -19.85 6.81 -0.72
C ARG A 61 -20.68 6.10 -1.78
N ASN A 62 -21.37 6.86 -2.64
CA ASN A 62 -22.16 6.30 -3.72
C ASN A 62 -21.27 5.65 -4.80
N ALA A 63 -20.14 6.27 -5.14
CA ALA A 63 -19.15 5.69 -6.06
C ALA A 63 -18.59 4.37 -5.52
N ILE A 64 -18.21 4.32 -4.25
CA ILE A 64 -17.75 3.08 -3.58
C ILE A 64 -18.85 2.01 -3.61
N ARG A 65 -20.10 2.36 -3.31
CA ARG A 65 -21.21 1.42 -3.38
C ARG A 65 -21.45 0.89 -4.79
N ALA A 66 -21.34 1.75 -5.79
CA ALA A 66 -21.49 1.36 -7.20
C ALA A 66 -20.34 0.43 -7.64
N ALA A 67 -19.10 0.72 -7.22
CA ALA A 67 -17.93 -0.10 -7.52
C ALA A 67 -17.95 -1.47 -6.81
N LEU A 68 -18.55 -1.53 -5.61
CA LEU A 68 -18.73 -2.78 -4.86
C LEU A 68 -19.97 -3.58 -5.31
N GLY A 69 -20.68 -3.10 -6.33
CA GLY A 69 -22.00 -3.58 -6.68
C GLY A 69 -23.06 -3.04 -5.70
N SER A 70 -24.33 -3.15 -6.05
CA SER A 70 -25.47 -2.55 -5.33
C SER A 70 -25.74 -3.18 -3.95
N GLY A 71 -24.75 -3.37 -3.11
CA GLY A 71 -24.87 -3.69 -1.68
C GLY A 71 -25.59 -4.99 -1.29
N GLU A 72 -26.17 -5.65 -2.24
CA GLU A 72 -26.74 -6.98 -2.21
C GLU A 72 -25.87 -7.96 -3.05
N ALA A 73 -24.54 -7.89 -2.89
CA ALA A 73 -23.85 -9.15 -3.04
C ALA A 73 -24.50 -10.04 -1.97
N PRO A 74 -25.14 -11.14 -2.35
CA PRO A 74 -25.74 -12.01 -1.35
C PRO A 74 -24.67 -12.29 -0.33
N ARG A 75 -24.89 -11.92 0.94
CA ARG A 75 -24.10 -12.47 2.03
C ARG A 75 -24.36 -13.95 1.95
N ARG A 76 -23.46 -14.64 1.24
CA ARG A 76 -23.50 -16.08 1.20
C ARG A 76 -23.38 -16.55 2.64
N GLU A 77 -24.37 -17.32 3.10
CA GLU A 77 -24.23 -18.14 4.27
C GLU A 77 -23.09 -19.14 3.97
N GLY A 78 -21.93 -18.85 4.45
CA GLY A 78 -20.68 -19.53 4.10
C GLY A 78 -19.67 -18.43 3.75
N GLY A 79 -18.70 -18.21 4.62
CA GLY A 79 -17.72 -17.15 4.44
C GLY A 79 -16.94 -17.31 3.13
N ALA A 80 -16.01 -16.41 2.87
CA ALA A 80 -15.14 -16.33 1.68
C ALA A 80 -14.36 -17.62 1.33
N ASN A 81 -14.62 -18.72 1.99
CA ASN A 81 -13.97 -20.02 1.86
C ASN A 81 -14.88 -21.14 1.33
N ASP A 82 -16.07 -20.84 0.82
CA ASP A 82 -16.96 -21.85 0.25
C ASP A 82 -16.52 -22.35 -1.14
N GLY A 83 -15.42 -21.82 -1.65
CA GLY A 83 -14.86 -22.20 -2.95
C GLY A 83 -15.66 -21.71 -4.16
N THR A 84 -16.70 -20.89 -3.95
CA THR A 84 -17.50 -20.36 -5.05
C THR A 84 -16.89 -19.08 -5.61
N ALA A 85 -16.77 -19.05 -6.92
CA ALA A 85 -16.28 -17.90 -7.67
C ALA A 85 -17.39 -16.85 -7.82
N TYR A 86 -17.43 -15.86 -6.96
CA TYR A 86 -18.52 -14.87 -6.89
C TYR A 86 -18.79 -14.13 -8.21
N TRP A 87 -17.78 -14.01 -9.07
CA TRP A 87 -17.92 -13.34 -10.37
C TRP A 87 -18.70 -14.16 -11.37
N LEU A 88 -18.82 -15.48 -11.16
CA LEU A 88 -19.58 -16.36 -12.05
C LEU A 88 -21.09 -16.18 -11.89
N ASP A 89 -21.54 -15.62 -10.78
CA ASP A 89 -22.96 -15.31 -10.54
C ASP A 89 -23.48 -14.25 -11.51
N ALA A 90 -22.60 -13.38 -12.03
CA ALA A 90 -22.93 -12.39 -13.05
C ALA A 90 -22.93 -12.97 -14.48
N GLY A 91 -22.53 -14.24 -14.65
CA GLY A 91 -22.33 -14.88 -15.95
C GLY A 91 -20.96 -14.53 -16.57
N LEU A 92 -20.59 -15.25 -17.62
CA LEU A 92 -19.30 -15.08 -18.31
C LEU A 92 -19.37 -14.11 -19.49
N ASP A 93 -20.52 -13.47 -19.73
CA ASP A 93 -20.71 -12.54 -20.86
C ASP A 93 -20.18 -11.13 -20.55
N ALA A 94 -19.94 -10.81 -19.28
CA ALA A 94 -19.33 -9.57 -18.83
C ALA A 94 -17.86 -9.80 -18.44
N PRO A 95 -16.96 -8.80 -18.60
CA PRO A 95 -15.59 -8.91 -18.15
C PRO A 95 -15.51 -9.20 -16.64
N GLY A 96 -14.84 -10.30 -16.30
CA GLY A 96 -14.62 -10.71 -14.93
C GLY A 96 -13.34 -10.09 -14.31
N PRO A 97 -13.18 -10.13 -13.00
CA PRO A 97 -12.02 -9.54 -12.31
C PRO A 97 -10.71 -10.32 -12.54
N TYR A 98 -10.76 -11.44 -13.23
CA TYR A 98 -9.63 -12.34 -13.47
C TYR A 98 -9.39 -12.63 -14.96
N ASP A 99 -10.02 -11.89 -15.87
CA ASP A 99 -9.84 -12.12 -17.31
C ASP A 99 -8.46 -11.69 -17.79
N ASN A 100 -7.92 -10.64 -17.13
CA ASN A 100 -6.64 -10.06 -17.48
C ASN A 100 -5.84 -9.76 -16.22
N PRO A 101 -4.51 -10.03 -16.18
CA PRO A 101 -3.65 -9.62 -15.06
C PRO A 101 -3.76 -8.13 -14.71
N GLU A 102 -4.07 -7.28 -15.69
CA GLU A 102 -4.23 -5.83 -15.45
C GLU A 102 -5.42 -5.46 -14.58
N GLN A 103 -6.36 -6.36 -14.39
CA GLN A 103 -7.49 -6.19 -13.47
C GLN A 103 -7.12 -6.52 -12.02
N ARG A 104 -5.93 -7.07 -11.78
CA ARG A 104 -5.45 -7.36 -10.44
C ARG A 104 -4.84 -6.12 -9.80
N PRO A 105 -4.91 -6.00 -8.46
CA PRO A 105 -4.27 -4.91 -7.72
C PRO A 105 -2.79 -4.77 -8.04
N PHE A 106 -2.28 -3.53 -8.01
CA PHE A 106 -0.89 -3.25 -8.33
C PHE A 106 0.10 -4.02 -7.45
N ALA A 107 -0.23 -4.22 -6.19
CA ALA A 107 0.61 -4.96 -5.26
C ALA A 107 0.70 -6.46 -5.63
N GLU A 108 -0.38 -7.08 -6.11
CA GLU A 108 -0.36 -8.45 -6.62
C GLU A 108 0.47 -8.58 -7.92
N ARG A 109 0.56 -7.49 -8.67
CA ARG A 109 1.33 -7.39 -9.91
C ARG A 109 2.78 -6.92 -9.68
N CYS A 110 3.19 -6.71 -8.45
CA CYS A 110 4.51 -6.18 -8.09
C CYS A 110 4.83 -4.80 -8.69
N LEU A 111 3.82 -3.98 -8.93
CA LEU A 111 4.00 -2.65 -9.52
C LEU A 111 4.07 -1.54 -8.48
N MET A 112 3.40 -1.69 -7.35
CA MET A 112 3.39 -0.73 -6.26
C MET A 112 3.28 -1.47 -4.91
N SER A 113 3.72 -0.81 -3.84
CA SER A 113 3.65 -1.36 -2.48
C SER A 113 2.22 -1.51 -1.97
N PHE A 114 2.07 -2.35 -0.95
CA PHE A 114 0.83 -2.42 -0.20
C PHE A 114 0.67 -1.20 0.72
N SER A 115 -0.57 -0.77 0.90
CA SER A 115 -0.96 0.16 1.97
C SER A 115 -0.22 1.49 2.01
N SER A 116 0.15 2.06 0.87
CA SER A 116 0.80 3.38 0.81
C SER A 116 2.13 3.47 1.56
N THR A 117 2.95 2.41 1.55
CA THR A 117 4.25 2.41 2.23
C THR A 117 5.21 3.45 1.65
N ALA A 118 5.20 3.64 0.34
CA ALA A 118 5.95 4.69 -0.35
C ALA A 118 5.21 6.04 -0.38
N GLY A 119 3.94 6.02 -0.04
CA GLY A 119 3.11 7.22 0.04
C GLY A 119 2.75 7.82 -1.30
N PRO A 120 2.54 9.16 -1.30
CA PRO A 120 2.15 9.92 -0.12
C PRO A 120 0.68 9.72 0.28
N PRO A 121 0.33 9.79 1.55
CA PRO A 121 1.23 9.80 2.71
C PRO A 121 1.89 8.43 2.91
N MET A 122 3.09 8.40 3.50
CA MET A 122 3.78 7.15 3.81
C MET A 122 3.21 6.56 5.10
N LEU A 123 2.61 5.37 5.00
CA LEU A 123 2.02 4.66 6.14
C LEU A 123 2.86 3.44 6.52
N PRO A 124 2.91 3.08 7.82
CA PRO A 124 3.60 1.87 8.24
C PRO A 124 2.87 0.62 7.76
N ALA A 125 3.64 -0.39 7.37
CA ALA A 125 3.18 -1.75 7.07
C ALA A 125 3.82 -2.75 8.04
N LEU A 126 3.41 -4.01 7.99
CA LEU A 126 3.95 -5.05 8.87
C LEU A 126 5.40 -5.43 8.54
N TYR A 127 5.88 -5.10 7.34
CA TYR A 127 7.21 -5.52 6.87
C TYR A 127 7.74 -4.55 5.81
N ASN A 128 9.06 -4.61 5.59
CA ASN A 128 9.78 -3.83 4.58
C ASN A 128 9.55 -2.32 4.68
N ASN A 129 9.49 -1.79 5.92
CA ASN A 129 9.27 -0.36 6.17
C ASN A 129 10.54 0.49 6.08
N HIS A 130 11.71 -0.09 5.83
CA HIS A 130 12.94 0.69 5.78
C HIS A 130 12.88 1.72 4.66
N LYS A 131 13.27 2.93 5.02
CA LYS A 131 13.37 4.06 4.12
C LYS A 131 14.80 4.55 4.08
N ARG A 132 15.31 4.80 2.89
CA ARG A 132 16.58 5.45 2.68
C ARG A 132 16.34 6.81 2.04
N ILE A 133 16.77 7.86 2.72
CA ILE A 133 16.65 9.24 2.22
C ILE A 133 18.03 9.68 1.77
N VAL A 134 18.13 10.15 0.52
CA VAL A 134 19.35 10.72 -0.05
C VAL A 134 19.04 12.15 -0.47
N GLN A 135 19.84 13.07 0.01
CA GLN A 135 19.69 14.49 -0.26
C GLN A 135 20.83 14.98 -1.14
N THR A 136 20.47 15.73 -2.17
CA THR A 136 21.38 16.55 -2.98
C THR A 136 21.00 18.01 -2.83
N GLU A 137 21.60 18.92 -3.62
CA GLU A 137 21.30 20.35 -3.58
C GLU A 137 19.87 20.65 -4.05
N ASP A 138 19.41 19.98 -5.09
CA ASP A 138 18.17 20.25 -5.80
C ASP A 138 17.13 19.12 -5.72
N THR A 139 17.49 17.99 -5.09
CA THR A 139 16.67 16.78 -5.11
C THR A 139 16.77 15.99 -3.81
N ILE A 140 15.65 15.50 -3.33
CA ILE A 140 15.60 14.48 -2.29
C ILE A 140 15.01 13.20 -2.89
N VAL A 141 15.70 12.09 -2.67
CA VAL A 141 15.28 10.75 -3.09
C VAL A 141 14.84 9.98 -1.86
N ILE A 142 13.61 9.50 -1.84
CA ILE A 142 13.07 8.66 -0.78
C ILE A 142 12.85 7.27 -1.35
N GLN A 143 13.77 6.35 -1.04
CA GLN A 143 13.69 4.95 -1.42
C GLN A 143 13.05 4.14 -0.31
N ILE A 144 12.05 3.34 -0.66
CA ILE A 144 11.34 2.42 0.24
C ILE A 144 11.80 0.99 -0.08
N GLU A 145 12.00 0.18 0.94
CA GLU A 145 12.39 -1.22 0.75
C GLU A 145 11.30 -2.04 0.06
N MET A 146 10.04 -1.84 0.45
CA MET A 146 8.91 -2.56 -0.16
C MET A 146 8.79 -2.19 -1.64
N VAL A 147 8.86 -3.20 -2.50
CA VAL A 147 8.80 -3.07 -3.97
C VAL A 147 9.88 -2.11 -4.53
N HIS A 148 10.93 -1.80 -3.74
CA HIS A 148 11.99 -0.83 -4.06
C HIS A 148 11.48 0.49 -4.67
N GLU A 149 10.28 0.91 -4.27
CA GLU A 149 9.70 2.16 -4.75
C GLU A 149 10.57 3.36 -4.39
N THR A 150 10.63 4.31 -5.30
CA THR A 150 11.48 5.50 -5.15
C THR A 150 10.70 6.74 -5.53
N ARG A 151 10.63 7.69 -4.60
CA ARG A 151 10.05 9.01 -4.84
C ARG A 151 11.15 10.03 -5.03
N ILE A 152 10.99 10.86 -6.04
CA ILE A 152 11.86 12.01 -6.34
C ILE A 152 11.11 13.27 -5.91
N VAL A 153 11.69 14.01 -4.98
CA VAL A 153 11.21 15.32 -4.54
C VAL A 153 12.11 16.38 -5.16
N ARG A 154 11.58 17.22 -6.02
CA ARG A 154 12.30 18.34 -6.64
C ARG A 154 12.29 19.53 -5.70
N MET A 155 13.46 20.01 -5.29
CA MET A 155 13.57 21.09 -4.33
C MET A 155 13.37 22.45 -4.98
N ASN A 156 12.56 23.31 -4.31
CA ASN A 156 12.27 24.68 -4.74
C ASN A 156 11.78 24.77 -6.20
N ALA A 157 11.04 23.77 -6.65
CA ALA A 157 10.50 23.66 -7.99
C ALA A 157 9.00 24.01 -8.01
N GLU A 158 8.44 24.11 -9.20
CA GLU A 158 7.00 24.14 -9.43
C GLU A 158 6.52 22.73 -9.81
N HIS A 159 5.23 22.45 -9.58
CA HIS A 159 4.63 21.21 -10.04
C HIS A 159 4.61 21.10 -11.56
N ASP A 160 4.73 19.89 -12.06
CA ASP A 160 4.48 19.61 -13.46
C ASP A 160 3.05 20.01 -13.85
N PRO A 161 2.76 20.28 -15.14
CA PRO A 161 1.38 20.50 -15.58
C PRO A 161 0.43 19.40 -15.11
N ALA A 162 -0.80 19.77 -14.74
CA ALA A 162 -1.79 18.85 -14.13
C ALA A 162 -2.15 17.65 -15.03
N GLU A 163 -1.89 17.75 -16.32
CA GLU A 163 -2.08 16.67 -17.29
C GLU A 163 -1.02 15.55 -17.13
N ILE A 164 0.12 15.85 -16.48
CA ILE A 164 1.17 14.88 -16.20
C ILE A 164 0.89 14.24 -14.85
N GLN A 165 0.11 13.17 -14.88
CA GLN A 165 -0.27 12.40 -13.70
C GLN A 165 0.68 11.22 -13.48
N LYS A 166 1.08 11.00 -12.22
CA LYS A 166 2.01 9.95 -11.81
C LYS A 166 1.38 9.05 -10.75
N TRP A 167 1.86 7.83 -10.62
CA TRP A 167 1.35 6.87 -9.64
C TRP A 167 1.56 7.34 -8.19
N LEU A 168 2.74 7.88 -7.89
CA LEU A 168 3.08 8.42 -6.57
C LEU A 168 2.90 9.94 -6.51
N GLY A 169 2.24 10.52 -7.52
CA GLY A 169 2.09 11.96 -7.67
C GLY A 169 3.38 12.67 -8.09
N ASP A 170 3.30 13.98 -8.19
CA ASP A 170 4.40 14.88 -8.44
C ASP A 170 4.78 15.60 -7.15
N SER A 171 5.99 15.34 -6.65
CA SER A 171 6.46 15.86 -5.37
C SER A 171 7.45 17.01 -5.55
N ILE A 172 7.16 18.14 -4.93
CA ILE A 172 8.09 19.27 -4.78
C ILE A 172 8.38 19.49 -3.29
N GLY A 173 9.52 20.06 -2.97
CA GLY A 173 9.90 20.30 -1.58
C GLY A 173 10.61 21.60 -1.35
N TRP A 174 10.57 22.06 -0.11
CA TRP A 174 11.31 23.25 0.34
C TRP A 174 11.63 23.10 1.84
N TRP A 175 12.51 23.98 2.32
CA TRP A 175 12.86 24.01 3.73
C TRP A 175 12.14 25.14 4.46
N GLU A 176 11.53 24.82 5.59
CA GLU A 176 11.02 25.76 6.58
C GLU A 176 11.85 25.66 7.86
N GLY A 177 12.91 26.45 7.94
CA GLY A 177 13.92 26.26 8.98
C GLY A 177 14.61 24.89 8.82
N ASP A 178 14.51 24.04 9.84
CA ASP A 178 15.09 22.69 9.84
C ASP A 178 14.06 21.60 9.41
N THR A 179 12.83 21.99 9.06
CA THR A 179 11.79 21.10 8.60
C THR A 179 11.81 21.01 7.09
N LEU A 180 11.93 19.81 6.53
CA LEU A 180 11.63 19.56 5.13
C LEU A 180 10.11 19.49 4.94
N VAL A 181 9.57 20.30 4.05
CA VAL A 181 8.16 20.25 3.63
C VAL A 181 8.11 19.69 2.22
N VAL A 182 7.21 18.74 1.99
CA VAL A 182 6.99 18.14 0.67
C VAL A 182 5.50 18.22 0.35
N GLU A 183 5.18 18.84 -0.78
CA GLU A 183 3.83 18.85 -1.33
C GLU A 183 3.77 17.92 -2.53
N THR A 184 2.72 17.10 -2.59
CA THR A 184 2.51 16.16 -3.69
C THR A 184 1.10 16.29 -4.23
N THR A 185 1.00 16.45 -5.54
CA THR A 185 -0.24 16.55 -6.33
C THR A 185 -0.11 15.67 -7.57
N ASN A 186 -0.97 15.86 -8.57
CA ASN A 186 -0.91 15.21 -9.88
C ASN A 186 -0.90 13.68 -9.79
N PHE A 187 -1.74 13.14 -8.92
CA PHE A 187 -1.97 11.70 -8.83
C PHE A 187 -2.79 11.21 -10.01
N ARG A 188 -2.62 9.94 -10.35
CA ARG A 188 -3.56 9.25 -11.23
C ARG A 188 -4.87 8.95 -10.48
N ASP A 189 -5.91 8.57 -11.22
CA ASP A 189 -7.26 8.30 -10.67
C ASP A 189 -7.29 7.23 -9.57
N THR A 190 -6.26 6.39 -9.50
CA THR A 190 -6.10 5.36 -8.49
C THR A 190 -4.77 5.52 -7.78
N PRO A 191 -4.63 6.49 -6.87
CA PRO A 191 -3.41 6.66 -6.09
C PRO A 191 -3.18 5.47 -5.16
N ASN A 192 -1.92 5.25 -4.77
CA ASN A 192 -1.58 4.15 -3.87
C ASN A 192 -2.23 4.29 -2.48
N PHE A 193 -2.50 5.51 -2.05
CA PHE A 193 -3.27 5.74 -0.83
C PHE A 193 -4.72 5.34 -1.03
N SER A 194 -5.13 4.31 -0.29
CA SER A 194 -6.47 3.73 -0.38
C SER A 194 -7.57 4.78 -0.25
N ARG A 195 -8.45 4.84 -1.25
CA ARG A 195 -9.56 5.78 -1.38
C ARG A 195 -9.22 7.21 -1.78
N GLY A 196 -7.98 7.56 -2.05
CA GLY A 196 -7.65 8.85 -2.64
C GLY A 196 -8.14 8.96 -4.08
N SER A 197 -8.24 10.17 -4.60
CA SER A 197 -8.56 10.46 -6.00
C SER A 197 -7.43 11.23 -6.69
N ALA A 198 -7.57 11.51 -7.98
CA ALA A 198 -6.66 12.39 -8.72
C ALA A 198 -6.59 13.82 -8.14
N ASN A 199 -7.62 14.23 -7.39
CA ASN A 199 -7.70 15.55 -6.75
C ASN A 199 -6.99 15.61 -5.39
N MET A 200 -6.39 14.50 -4.96
CA MET A 200 -5.69 14.43 -3.69
C MET A 200 -4.47 15.35 -3.70
N LYS A 201 -4.30 16.06 -2.60
CA LYS A 201 -3.08 16.79 -2.27
C LYS A 201 -2.56 16.27 -0.93
N VAL A 202 -1.28 16.00 -0.84
CA VAL A 202 -0.63 15.59 0.39
C VAL A 202 0.50 16.54 0.70
N THR A 203 0.49 17.10 1.91
CA THR A 203 1.59 17.87 2.47
C THR A 203 2.26 17.04 3.55
N GLU A 204 3.53 16.75 3.39
CA GLU A 204 4.33 15.97 4.33
C GLU A 204 5.39 16.86 4.98
N ARG A 205 5.67 16.63 6.24
CA ARG A 205 6.70 17.35 7.00
C ARG A 205 7.64 16.35 7.66
N PHE A 206 8.90 16.64 7.54
CA PHE A 206 9.97 15.83 8.12
C PHE A 206 10.74 16.72 9.11
N ASP A 207 10.41 16.58 10.36
CA ASP A 207 11.00 17.37 11.42
C ASP A 207 12.18 16.63 12.03
N TYR A 208 13.34 17.27 12.02
CA TYR A 208 14.55 16.72 12.64
C TYR A 208 14.45 16.86 14.16
N GLU A 209 14.10 15.77 14.85
CA GLU A 209 14.06 15.78 16.32
C GLU A 209 15.45 15.55 16.92
N SER A 210 16.21 14.62 16.34
CA SER A 210 17.56 14.28 16.81
C SER A 210 18.32 13.47 15.73
N PRO A 211 19.64 13.23 15.90
CA PRO A 211 20.40 12.35 15.00
C PRO A 211 19.83 10.94 14.87
N GLU A 212 19.00 10.52 15.80
CA GLU A 212 18.44 9.15 15.87
C GLU A 212 16.95 9.10 15.52
N ARG A 213 16.31 10.27 15.23
CA ARG A 213 14.87 10.31 15.02
C ARG A 213 14.40 11.47 14.16
N VAL A 214 13.52 11.16 13.21
CA VAL A 214 12.72 12.12 12.45
C VAL A 214 11.26 11.99 12.88
N ILE A 215 10.58 13.09 13.11
CA ILE A 215 9.13 13.11 13.23
C ILE A 215 8.56 13.32 11.82
N TYR A 216 7.75 12.40 11.39
CA TYR A 216 7.05 12.49 10.13
C TYR A 216 5.59 12.80 10.37
N SER A 217 5.12 13.90 9.81
CA SER A 217 3.71 14.26 9.81
C SER A 217 3.22 14.50 8.39
N PHE A 218 1.91 14.36 8.21
CA PHE A 218 1.28 14.57 6.92
C PHE A 218 -0.13 15.14 7.08
N THR A 219 -0.56 15.87 6.06
CA THR A 219 -1.95 16.32 5.89
C THR A 219 -2.43 15.88 4.52
N VAL A 220 -3.61 15.27 4.48
CA VAL A 220 -4.28 14.85 3.25
C VAL A 220 -5.51 15.72 3.02
N GLU A 221 -5.58 16.30 1.84
CA GLU A 221 -6.71 17.07 1.33
C GLU A 221 -7.23 16.38 0.08
N ASP A 222 -8.46 15.91 0.10
CA ASP A 222 -9.15 15.40 -1.09
C ASP A 222 -10.66 15.63 -0.93
N PRO A 223 -11.15 16.80 -1.33
CA PRO A 223 -12.56 17.17 -1.15
C PRO A 223 -13.53 16.32 -1.99
N SER A 224 -13.02 15.57 -2.97
CA SER A 224 -13.82 14.60 -3.73
C SER A 224 -14.15 13.37 -2.91
N VAL A 225 -13.35 13.07 -1.90
CA VAL A 225 -13.45 11.83 -1.11
C VAL A 225 -13.85 12.10 0.34
N TRP A 226 -13.18 13.03 1.03
CA TRP A 226 -13.42 13.30 2.45
C TRP A 226 -14.06 14.64 2.69
N SER A 227 -14.92 14.70 3.72
CA SER A 227 -15.65 15.92 4.10
C SER A 227 -14.75 17.02 4.70
N ALA A 228 -13.52 16.68 5.09
CA ALA A 228 -12.53 17.59 5.63
C ALA A 228 -11.12 17.04 5.42
N PRO A 229 -10.08 17.87 5.45
CA PRO A 229 -8.69 17.43 5.56
C PRO A 229 -8.48 16.63 6.85
N PHE A 230 -7.42 15.79 6.86
CA PHE A 230 -6.99 15.09 8.05
C PHE A 230 -5.47 15.02 8.12
N SER A 231 -4.94 14.92 9.32
CA SER A 231 -3.50 14.86 9.55
C SER A 231 -3.10 13.67 10.39
N GLY A 232 -1.90 13.17 10.14
CA GLY A 232 -1.30 12.10 10.90
C GLY A 232 0.14 12.42 11.25
N GLU A 233 0.64 11.76 12.31
CA GLU A 233 2.02 11.92 12.79
C GLU A 233 2.52 10.64 13.43
N TYR A 234 3.79 10.31 13.17
CA TYR A 234 4.52 9.26 13.89
C TYR A 234 6.02 9.41 13.69
N SER A 235 6.80 8.81 14.58
CA SER A 235 8.25 8.93 14.56
C SER A 235 8.92 7.85 13.72
N TRP A 236 10.02 8.22 13.05
CA TRP A 236 10.90 7.32 12.33
C TRP A 236 12.25 7.22 13.08
N PRO A 237 12.49 6.12 13.78
CA PRO A 237 13.79 5.91 14.40
C PRO A 237 14.84 5.55 13.33
N LYS A 238 16.04 6.08 13.48
CA LYS A 238 17.18 5.66 12.67
C LYS A 238 17.54 4.21 12.93
N THR A 239 17.97 3.52 11.90
CA THR A 239 18.48 2.16 12.00
C THR A 239 19.74 1.99 11.17
N ASN A 240 20.62 1.08 11.62
CA ASN A 240 21.78 0.62 10.87
C ASN A 240 21.53 -0.74 10.21
N ASN A 241 20.28 -1.22 10.25
CA ASN A 241 19.91 -2.45 9.59
C ASN A 241 20.03 -2.32 8.07
N LYS A 242 20.23 -3.45 7.41
CA LYS A 242 20.31 -3.48 5.95
C LYS A 242 18.93 -3.25 5.34
N VAL A 243 18.89 -2.56 4.21
CA VAL A 243 17.77 -2.58 3.29
C VAL A 243 17.91 -3.85 2.46
N PHE A 244 16.86 -4.67 2.46
CA PHE A 244 16.83 -5.91 1.72
C PHE A 244 16.29 -5.67 0.30
N GLU A 245 16.72 -6.53 -0.62
CA GLU A 245 16.06 -6.64 -1.91
C GLU A 245 14.64 -7.15 -1.74
N TYR A 246 13.71 -6.54 -2.45
CA TYR A 246 12.32 -6.99 -2.52
C TYR A 246 12.10 -7.63 -3.90
N ALA A 247 12.44 -8.93 -4.00
CA ALA A 247 12.37 -9.70 -5.24
C ALA A 247 10.92 -10.18 -5.50
N CYS A 248 10.00 -9.23 -5.72
CA CYS A 248 8.58 -9.52 -5.84
C CYS A 248 8.25 -10.32 -7.10
N HIS A 249 8.81 -9.92 -8.25
CA HIS A 249 8.51 -10.58 -9.53
C HIS A 249 9.01 -12.02 -9.56
N GLU A 250 10.21 -12.28 -9.05
CA GLU A 250 10.87 -13.57 -9.07
C GLU A 250 10.13 -14.61 -8.23
N ALA A 251 9.42 -14.18 -7.18
CA ALA A 251 8.66 -15.04 -6.28
C ALA A 251 7.14 -14.95 -6.47
N ASN A 252 6.66 -14.25 -7.49
CA ASN A 252 5.23 -14.02 -7.70
C ASN A 252 4.51 -15.22 -8.38
N TYR A 253 4.63 -16.39 -7.78
CA TYR A 253 3.87 -17.57 -8.22
C TYR A 253 2.37 -17.43 -7.97
N ALA A 254 1.99 -16.54 -7.04
CA ALA A 254 0.60 -16.31 -6.70
C ALA A 254 -0.22 -15.76 -7.85
N LEU A 255 0.30 -14.82 -8.63
CA LEU A 255 -0.41 -14.23 -9.76
C LEU A 255 -0.79 -15.29 -10.82
N GLU A 256 0.16 -16.14 -11.18
CA GLU A 256 -0.09 -17.26 -12.10
C GLU A 256 -1.14 -18.22 -11.52
N GLY A 257 -1.02 -18.57 -10.26
CA GLY A 257 -1.97 -19.44 -9.56
C GLY A 257 -3.40 -18.86 -9.50
N ILE A 258 -3.52 -17.56 -9.23
CA ILE A 258 -4.79 -16.84 -9.21
C ILE A 258 -5.46 -16.89 -10.59
N MET A 259 -4.71 -16.57 -11.65
CA MET A 259 -5.25 -16.54 -13.01
C MET A 259 -5.63 -17.93 -13.51
N LYS A 260 -4.81 -18.96 -13.23
CA LYS A 260 -5.12 -20.35 -13.56
C LYS A 260 -6.32 -20.86 -12.79
N GLY A 261 -6.38 -20.59 -11.49
CA GLY A 261 -7.52 -20.99 -10.64
C GLY A 261 -8.85 -20.41 -11.14
N ALA A 262 -8.85 -19.15 -11.57
CA ALA A 262 -10.02 -18.55 -12.17
C ALA A 262 -10.47 -19.29 -13.44
N ARG A 263 -9.53 -19.64 -14.32
CA ARG A 263 -9.85 -20.44 -15.55
C ARG A 263 -10.44 -21.81 -15.22
N VAL A 264 -9.91 -22.49 -14.19
CA VAL A 264 -10.46 -23.77 -13.74
C VAL A 264 -11.91 -23.61 -13.31
N LEU A 265 -12.20 -22.64 -12.45
CA LEU A 265 -13.55 -22.39 -11.95
C LEU A 265 -14.54 -22.00 -13.07
N GLU A 266 -14.10 -21.25 -14.05
CA GLU A 266 -14.91 -20.88 -15.21
C GLU A 266 -15.21 -22.10 -16.14
N MET A 267 -14.25 -23.01 -16.33
CA MET A 267 -14.45 -24.25 -17.05
C MET A 267 -15.45 -25.14 -16.31
N GLU A 268 -15.29 -25.33 -15.02
CA GLU A 268 -16.25 -26.08 -14.19
C GLU A 268 -17.66 -25.49 -14.26
N TYR A 269 -17.78 -24.15 -14.23
CA TYR A 269 -19.06 -23.46 -14.37
C TYR A 269 -19.74 -23.75 -15.72
N ARG A 270 -18.95 -23.90 -16.80
CA ARG A 270 -19.46 -24.30 -18.15
C ARG A 270 -19.74 -25.79 -18.26
N GLY A 271 -19.42 -26.59 -17.23
CA GLY A 271 -19.50 -28.04 -17.31
C GLY A 271 -18.38 -28.70 -18.12
N GLU A 272 -17.26 -27.97 -18.29
CA GLU A 272 -16.06 -28.44 -18.98
C GLU A 272 -15.11 -29.10 -17.99
N ASP A 273 -14.36 -30.12 -18.46
CA ASP A 273 -13.31 -30.76 -17.64
C ASP A 273 -12.04 -29.88 -17.66
N PRO A 274 -11.61 -29.33 -16.51
CA PRO A 274 -10.41 -28.51 -16.46
C PRO A 274 -9.11 -29.31 -16.66
N GLY A 275 -9.13 -30.65 -16.59
CA GLY A 275 -8.06 -31.56 -16.99
C GLY A 275 -6.65 -31.08 -16.68
N GLY A 276 -5.85 -30.86 -17.71
CA GLY A 276 -4.46 -30.42 -17.62
C GLY A 276 -4.23 -29.01 -17.11
N VAL A 277 -5.26 -28.18 -16.94
CA VAL A 277 -5.15 -26.84 -16.34
C VAL A 277 -5.09 -26.96 -14.83
N ALA A 278 -5.88 -27.88 -14.24
CA ALA A 278 -5.93 -28.13 -12.81
C ALA A 278 -4.68 -28.83 -12.27
N ASN A 279 -4.02 -29.64 -13.09
CA ASN A 279 -2.84 -30.42 -12.72
C ASN A 279 -1.66 -30.20 -13.70
N PRO A 280 -0.87 -29.16 -13.53
CA PRO A 280 0.34 -28.95 -14.32
C PRO A 280 1.50 -29.84 -13.80
N THR A 281 1.32 -31.15 -13.83
CA THR A 281 2.43 -32.10 -13.63
C THR A 281 2.82 -32.64 -15.00
N ASN A 282 3.60 -31.83 -15.73
CA ASN A 282 4.59 -32.32 -16.69
C ASN A 282 5.57 -31.19 -17.04
#